data_31f5fde35576a3b774afb6567c266f89
#
_entry.id   31f5fde35576a3b774afb6567c266f89
#
_cell.length_a   1.000
_cell.length_b   1.000
_cell.length_c   1.000
_cell.angle_alpha   90.00
_cell.angle_beta   90.00
_cell.angle_gamma   90.00
#
_symmetry.space_group_name_H-M   'P 1'
#
loop_
_entity.id
_entity.type
_entity.pdbx_description
1 polymer ?
#
loop_
_entity_poly.entity_id
_entity_poly.type
_entity_poly.pdbx_seq_one_letter_code
_entity_poly.pdbx_strand_id
1 'polypeptide(L)'
;MPDRITHNILAEIVEIASDAVVCMDVTQHITFFNKGAEAIFGWTAEEIIGQRIETLIPERYRGNHASQVEEFGRSKVRARGMGERREIAGVRKNGEEFPAEAAISQIGQGDDIVFTVALRDVTVRRRFEQRQQFLAEAGEKLASSFGSSETLNQVARLAVPTMADGCILESRVGNGFLASAAAHVDPDIEEMLDEISLTGARNPPKDHPLAEILNNRSPVLLKSNAASRLVAASAGPAYLKAMRAMNPESALFLPLVAREQLIGALTLFRTTGSFDRDDVEFAEDLARLAALALDNARLHDTVRASLRARDEMVGVVSHDLRNPVAAVKMLSRMMLRAPEMSETEARDNIELIAQAAEQMDALIRDLLDVNRLDGGKLVISPVPVDPFVLLTDSLQTLRPLVEEKVISLDLQIEASLPKVLADRERIQQALSNLVGNAIKFSPAGSKIVVGARGDADDVIISVLDRGQGIAAEHLPRVFDRYWQSSRTDRQGAGLGLAIAKGIVEAHGGRIWIESRPGEGTTASFSLPLA
;
A
#
# COMPACT_ATOMS: atom_id res chain seq x y z
N MET A 1 -55.68 -52.71 -0.13
CA MET A 1 -55.07 -51.99 -1.23
C MET A 1 -54.36 -50.70 -0.88
N PRO A 2 -54.73 -49.91 0.15
CA PRO A 2 -53.96 -48.70 0.55
C PRO A 2 -52.54 -48.99 1.02
N ASP A 3 -52.29 -50.09 1.75
CA ASP A 3 -50.98 -50.42 2.33
C ASP A 3 -49.89 -50.71 1.30
N ARG A 4 -50.21 -51.28 0.14
CA ARG A 4 -49.22 -51.59 -0.90
C ARG A 4 -48.73 -50.33 -1.67
N ILE A 5 -49.63 -49.35 -1.85
CA ILE A 5 -49.31 -48.09 -2.52
C ILE A 5 -48.41 -47.26 -1.60
N THR A 6 -48.74 -47.19 -0.29
CA THR A 6 -47.93 -46.49 0.71
C THR A 6 -46.54 -47.12 0.87
N HIS A 7 -46.42 -48.43 0.82
CA HIS A 7 -45.15 -49.15 0.92
C HIS A 7 -44.23 -48.90 -0.28
N ASN A 8 -44.77 -48.89 -1.50
CA ASN A 8 -44.01 -48.58 -2.71
C ASN A 8 -43.52 -47.12 -2.73
N ILE A 9 -44.37 -46.18 -2.30
CA ILE A 9 -43.99 -44.75 -2.24
C ILE A 9 -42.87 -44.52 -1.20
N LEU A 10 -42.94 -45.14 -0.03
CA LEU A 10 -41.88 -45.02 0.99
C LEU A 10 -40.56 -45.63 0.51
N ALA A 11 -40.59 -46.77 -0.19
CA ALA A 11 -39.40 -47.36 -0.78
C ALA A 11 -38.76 -46.45 -1.84
N GLU A 12 -39.58 -45.88 -2.73
CA GLU A 12 -39.09 -44.90 -3.73
C GLU A 12 -38.51 -43.64 -3.09
N ILE A 13 -39.13 -43.10 -2.04
CA ILE A 13 -38.61 -41.92 -1.32
C ILE A 13 -37.23 -42.22 -0.74
N VAL A 14 -37.01 -43.36 -0.13
CA VAL A 14 -35.71 -43.78 0.41
C VAL A 14 -34.70 -43.99 -0.70
N GLU A 15 -35.12 -44.60 -1.81
CA GLU A 15 -34.26 -44.91 -2.97
C GLU A 15 -33.71 -43.61 -3.63
N ILE A 16 -34.56 -42.59 -3.79
CA ILE A 16 -34.17 -41.31 -4.45
C ILE A 16 -33.60 -40.25 -3.48
N ALA A 17 -33.55 -40.54 -2.17
CA ALA A 17 -33.01 -39.62 -1.20
C ALA A 17 -31.55 -39.25 -1.52
N SER A 18 -31.21 -37.98 -1.41
CA SER A 18 -29.83 -37.49 -1.64
C SER A 18 -28.86 -37.90 -0.54
N ASP A 19 -29.35 -38.13 0.67
CA ASP A 19 -28.56 -38.69 1.76
C ASP A 19 -28.32 -40.18 1.54
N ALA A 20 -27.15 -40.68 1.89
CA ALA A 20 -26.88 -42.12 1.82
C ALA A 20 -27.70 -42.85 2.88
N VAL A 21 -28.49 -43.83 2.42
CA VAL A 21 -29.18 -44.77 3.30
C VAL A 21 -28.60 -46.17 3.07
N VAL A 22 -27.97 -46.69 4.13
CA VAL A 22 -27.31 -48.00 4.12
C VAL A 22 -27.93 -48.86 5.22
N CYS A 23 -28.44 -50.07 4.86
CA CYS A 23 -28.87 -51.02 5.86
C CYS A 23 -27.86 -52.18 5.93
N MET A 24 -27.73 -52.75 7.14
CA MET A 24 -26.90 -53.93 7.40
C MET A 24 -27.59 -54.88 8.35
N ASP A 25 -27.24 -56.15 8.27
CA ASP A 25 -27.71 -57.19 9.19
C ASP A 25 -26.88 -57.21 10.50
N VAL A 26 -27.23 -58.13 11.38
CA VAL A 26 -26.54 -58.35 12.67
C VAL A 26 -25.09 -58.77 12.52
N THR A 27 -24.68 -59.29 11.37
CA THR A 27 -23.32 -59.69 11.03
C THR A 27 -22.56 -58.55 10.36
N GLN A 28 -23.19 -57.37 10.26
CA GLN A 28 -22.65 -56.12 9.68
C GLN A 28 -22.39 -56.25 8.16
N HIS A 29 -23.12 -57.09 7.45
CA HIS A 29 -23.12 -57.12 5.99
C HIS A 29 -24.20 -56.18 5.45
N ILE A 30 -23.84 -55.43 4.39
CA ILE A 30 -24.73 -54.48 3.75
C ILE A 30 -25.86 -55.23 3.02
N THR A 31 -27.10 -54.87 3.35
CA THR A 31 -28.31 -55.50 2.80
C THR A 31 -29.12 -54.56 1.90
N PHE A 32 -28.89 -53.24 2.05
CA PHE A 32 -29.54 -52.20 1.23
C PHE A 32 -28.60 -51.00 1.04
N PHE A 33 -28.65 -50.41 -0.15
CA PHE A 33 -27.80 -49.29 -0.54
C PHE A 33 -28.53 -48.42 -1.56
N ASN A 34 -29.01 -47.22 -1.17
CA ASN A 34 -29.81 -46.37 -2.04
C ASN A 34 -28.97 -45.59 -3.07
N LYS A 35 -29.63 -44.87 -3.99
CA LYS A 35 -28.98 -44.03 -5.00
C LYS A 35 -28.13 -42.91 -4.40
N GLY A 36 -28.53 -42.33 -3.25
CA GLY A 36 -27.71 -41.37 -2.53
C GLY A 36 -26.39 -41.97 -2.05
N ALA A 37 -26.44 -43.21 -1.53
CA ALA A 37 -25.23 -43.91 -1.12
C ALA A 37 -24.32 -44.26 -2.31
N GLU A 38 -24.89 -44.67 -3.45
CA GLU A 38 -24.09 -44.85 -4.68
C GLU A 38 -23.37 -43.57 -5.10
N ALA A 39 -24.08 -42.46 -5.10
CA ALA A 39 -23.50 -41.15 -5.47
C ALA A 39 -22.41 -40.68 -4.50
N ILE A 40 -22.60 -40.85 -3.18
CA ILE A 40 -21.66 -40.43 -2.17
C ILE A 40 -20.42 -41.33 -2.10
N PHE A 41 -20.60 -42.65 -2.08
CA PHE A 41 -19.50 -43.59 -1.89
C PHE A 41 -18.83 -44.05 -3.20
N GLY A 42 -19.52 -43.91 -4.36
CA GLY A 42 -19.00 -44.31 -5.66
C GLY A 42 -19.05 -45.82 -5.93
N TRP A 43 -19.69 -46.60 -5.04
CA TRP A 43 -20.00 -48.01 -5.24
C TRP A 43 -21.40 -48.16 -5.81
N THR A 44 -21.63 -49.13 -6.69
CA THR A 44 -23.01 -49.52 -7.05
C THR A 44 -23.59 -50.45 -5.97
N ALA A 45 -24.92 -50.48 -5.82
CA ALA A 45 -25.59 -51.39 -4.92
C ALA A 45 -25.25 -52.86 -5.21
N GLU A 46 -25.14 -53.23 -6.50
CA GLU A 46 -24.77 -54.59 -6.93
C GLU A 46 -23.36 -55.01 -6.48
N GLU A 47 -22.42 -54.07 -6.39
CA GLU A 47 -21.03 -54.31 -5.98
C GLU A 47 -20.87 -54.42 -4.47
N ILE A 48 -21.66 -53.64 -3.70
CA ILE A 48 -21.41 -53.44 -2.27
C ILE A 48 -22.36 -54.29 -1.37
N ILE A 49 -23.54 -54.64 -1.86
CA ILE A 49 -24.46 -55.50 -1.10
C ILE A 49 -23.80 -56.86 -0.83
N GLY A 50 -23.87 -57.32 0.42
CA GLY A 50 -23.19 -58.52 0.90
C GLY A 50 -21.76 -58.33 1.35
N GLN A 51 -21.17 -57.12 1.16
CA GLN A 51 -19.88 -56.78 1.74
C GLN A 51 -20.06 -56.24 3.17
N ARG A 52 -18.96 -56.26 3.95
CA ARG A 52 -18.97 -55.70 5.30
C ARG A 52 -19.00 -54.17 5.28
N ILE A 53 -19.74 -53.57 6.18
CA ILE A 53 -19.85 -52.09 6.33
C ILE A 53 -18.50 -51.41 6.48
N GLU A 54 -17.49 -52.13 7.00
CA GLU A 54 -16.11 -51.63 7.19
C GLU A 54 -15.45 -51.19 5.88
N THR A 55 -15.95 -51.66 4.71
CA THR A 55 -15.51 -51.22 3.39
C THR A 55 -15.73 -49.72 3.17
N LEU A 56 -16.77 -49.15 3.81
CA LEU A 56 -17.14 -47.72 3.75
C LEU A 56 -16.51 -46.86 4.85
N ILE A 57 -15.67 -47.50 5.72
CA ILE A 57 -15.11 -46.85 6.92
C ILE A 57 -13.59 -46.76 6.80
N PRO A 58 -12.98 -45.60 7.13
CA PRO A 58 -11.53 -45.47 7.18
C PRO A 58 -10.86 -46.50 8.06
N GLU A 59 -9.72 -47.04 7.64
CA GLU A 59 -9.01 -48.16 8.29
C GLU A 59 -8.78 -47.91 9.79
N ARG A 60 -8.45 -46.67 10.16
CA ARG A 60 -8.19 -46.26 11.55
C ARG A 60 -9.42 -46.37 12.50
N TYR A 61 -10.63 -46.49 11.95
CA TYR A 61 -11.85 -46.59 12.75
C TYR A 61 -12.44 -48.01 12.74
N ARG A 62 -12.01 -48.92 11.83
CA ARG A 62 -12.55 -50.27 11.69
C ARG A 62 -12.46 -51.11 12.95
N GLY A 63 -11.31 -51.03 13.68
CA GLY A 63 -11.07 -51.84 14.88
C GLY A 63 -12.07 -51.66 16.02
N ASN A 64 -12.67 -50.47 16.16
CA ASN A 64 -13.63 -50.18 17.21
C ASN A 64 -15.08 -50.17 16.74
N HIS A 65 -15.31 -50.14 15.41
CA HIS A 65 -16.64 -49.99 14.85
C HIS A 65 -17.54 -51.18 15.13
N ALA A 66 -17.03 -52.41 14.94
CA ALA A 66 -17.78 -53.62 15.17
C ALA A 66 -18.35 -53.72 16.61
N SER A 67 -17.52 -53.43 17.61
CA SER A 67 -17.92 -53.45 19.01
C SER A 67 -18.95 -52.36 19.35
N GLN A 68 -18.84 -51.18 18.72
CA GLN A 68 -19.79 -50.07 18.92
C GLN A 68 -21.16 -50.38 18.34
N VAL A 69 -21.24 -51.05 17.19
CA VAL A 69 -22.51 -51.54 16.58
C VAL A 69 -23.17 -52.62 17.46
N GLU A 70 -22.37 -53.59 17.95
CA GLU A 70 -22.90 -54.61 18.88
C GLU A 70 -23.44 -54.02 20.19
N GLU A 71 -22.74 -53.07 20.78
CA GLU A 71 -23.17 -52.34 21.97
C GLU A 71 -24.49 -51.59 21.70
N PHE A 72 -24.58 -50.92 20.53
CA PHE A 72 -25.80 -50.27 20.09
C PHE A 72 -26.96 -51.25 19.93
N GLY A 73 -26.73 -52.40 19.28
CA GLY A 73 -27.74 -53.46 19.11
C GLY A 73 -28.28 -54.01 20.43
N ARG A 74 -27.46 -54.08 21.47
CA ARG A 74 -27.86 -54.49 22.84
C ARG A 74 -28.57 -53.38 23.64
N SER A 75 -28.47 -52.15 23.17
CA SER A 75 -29.07 -51.01 23.85
C SER A 75 -30.59 -50.93 23.63
N LYS A 76 -31.31 -50.28 24.55
CA LYS A 76 -32.73 -49.97 24.39
C LYS A 76 -33.00 -48.75 23.50
N VAL A 77 -31.95 -48.14 22.99
CA VAL A 77 -32.01 -46.92 22.19
C VAL A 77 -32.26 -47.33 20.75
N ARG A 78 -33.42 -46.94 20.17
CA ARG A 78 -33.79 -47.31 18.78
C ARG A 78 -33.16 -46.45 17.68
N ALA A 79 -32.72 -45.24 18.04
CA ALA A 79 -32.03 -44.34 17.10
C ALA A 79 -31.04 -43.47 17.84
N ARG A 80 -29.90 -43.20 17.22
CA ARG A 80 -28.82 -42.33 17.79
C ARG A 80 -28.11 -41.58 16.67
N GLY A 81 -27.91 -40.28 16.87
CA GLY A 81 -26.98 -39.48 16.05
C GLY A 81 -25.54 -39.87 16.35
N MET A 82 -24.75 -40.15 15.32
CA MET A 82 -23.35 -40.57 15.47
C MET A 82 -22.41 -39.34 15.65
N GLY A 83 -22.88 -38.13 15.29
CA GLY A 83 -22.09 -36.89 15.32
C GLY A 83 -21.99 -36.18 16.66
N GLU A 84 -22.81 -36.53 17.67
CA GLU A 84 -22.82 -35.83 18.96
C GLU A 84 -21.57 -36.03 19.84
N ARG A 85 -20.71 -36.99 19.51
CA ARG A 85 -19.52 -37.31 20.32
C ARG A 85 -18.21 -37.51 19.55
N ARG A 86 -18.18 -37.67 18.22
CA ARG A 86 -16.95 -37.83 17.41
C ARG A 86 -17.23 -37.47 15.95
N GLU A 87 -16.24 -36.85 15.31
CA GLU A 87 -16.21 -36.76 13.85
C GLU A 87 -16.24 -38.14 13.23
N ILE A 88 -17.18 -38.37 12.33
CA ILE A 88 -17.22 -39.58 11.54
C ILE A 88 -16.72 -39.25 10.13
N ALA A 89 -16.06 -40.22 9.52
CA ALA A 89 -15.61 -40.15 8.14
C ALA A 89 -16.04 -41.38 7.38
N GLY A 90 -16.38 -41.19 6.13
CA GLY A 90 -16.57 -42.26 5.16
C GLY A 90 -15.37 -42.39 4.22
N VAL A 91 -15.28 -43.54 3.51
CA VAL A 91 -14.28 -43.78 2.45
C VAL A 91 -15.00 -44.09 1.15
N ARG A 92 -14.69 -43.36 0.09
CA ARG A 92 -15.19 -43.60 -1.26
C ARG A 92 -14.45 -44.78 -1.92
N LYS A 93 -15.01 -45.31 -3.00
CA LYS A 93 -14.40 -46.39 -3.81
C LYS A 93 -12.98 -46.06 -4.30
N ASN A 94 -12.70 -44.80 -4.57
CA ASN A 94 -11.37 -44.33 -4.99
C ASN A 94 -10.35 -44.16 -3.83
N GLY A 95 -10.76 -44.46 -2.59
CA GLY A 95 -9.92 -44.32 -1.39
C GLY A 95 -9.96 -42.94 -0.74
N GLU A 96 -10.69 -41.99 -1.28
CA GLU A 96 -10.85 -40.66 -0.70
C GLU A 96 -11.68 -40.74 0.58
N GLU A 97 -11.13 -40.17 1.67
CA GLU A 97 -11.86 -39.99 2.92
C GLU A 97 -12.65 -38.69 2.91
N PHE A 98 -13.86 -38.72 3.41
CA PHE A 98 -14.71 -37.53 3.52
C PHE A 98 -15.39 -37.39 4.87
N PRO A 99 -15.61 -36.21 5.38
CA PRO A 99 -16.34 -35.96 6.64
C PRO A 99 -17.83 -36.22 6.42
N ALA A 100 -18.45 -36.86 7.39
CA ALA A 100 -19.85 -37.19 7.32
C ALA A 100 -20.58 -36.98 8.65
N GLU A 101 -21.86 -36.64 8.55
CA GLU A 101 -22.84 -36.74 9.65
C GLU A 101 -23.68 -37.98 9.42
N ALA A 102 -23.85 -38.82 10.45
CA ALA A 102 -24.69 -39.99 10.32
C ALA A 102 -25.55 -40.21 11.56
N ALA A 103 -26.67 -40.86 11.33
CA ALA A 103 -27.55 -41.40 12.35
C ALA A 103 -27.74 -42.91 12.11
N ILE A 104 -27.63 -43.68 13.18
CA ILE A 104 -27.94 -45.13 13.17
C ILE A 104 -29.26 -45.37 13.88
N SER A 105 -30.06 -46.25 13.29
CA SER A 105 -31.28 -46.78 13.89
C SER A 105 -31.32 -48.29 13.78
N GLN A 106 -32.08 -48.92 14.67
CA GLN A 106 -32.31 -50.38 14.66
C GLN A 106 -33.79 -50.69 14.59
N ILE A 107 -34.16 -51.63 13.74
CA ILE A 107 -35.53 -52.11 13.50
C ILE A 107 -35.50 -53.62 13.59
N GLY A 108 -36.53 -54.23 14.22
CA GLY A 108 -36.62 -55.67 14.43
C GLY A 108 -36.31 -56.12 15.83
N GLN A 109 -36.30 -57.44 16.09
CA GLN A 109 -35.93 -58.05 17.37
C GLN A 109 -35.19 -59.38 17.12
N GLY A 110 -34.23 -59.70 17.99
CA GLY A 110 -33.44 -60.94 17.88
C GLY A 110 -32.56 -60.94 16.60
N ASP A 111 -32.62 -62.06 15.89
CA ASP A 111 -31.81 -62.25 14.67
C ASP A 111 -32.34 -61.46 13.45
N ASP A 112 -33.57 -60.90 13.55
CA ASP A 112 -34.18 -60.09 12.48
C ASP A 112 -33.88 -58.58 12.66
N ILE A 113 -32.90 -58.19 13.48
CA ILE A 113 -32.48 -56.79 13.62
C ILE A 113 -31.79 -56.33 12.37
N VAL A 114 -32.29 -55.22 11.83
CA VAL A 114 -31.65 -54.45 10.74
C VAL A 114 -31.18 -53.12 11.27
N PHE A 115 -29.89 -52.80 11.08
CA PHE A 115 -29.34 -51.48 11.36
C PHE A 115 -29.45 -50.63 10.10
N THR A 116 -30.00 -49.43 10.24
CA THR A 116 -30.09 -48.47 9.15
C THR A 116 -29.24 -47.23 9.50
N VAL A 117 -28.34 -46.88 8.63
CA VAL A 117 -27.51 -45.69 8.73
C VAL A 117 -27.95 -44.68 7.66
N ALA A 118 -28.38 -43.52 8.10
CA ALA A 118 -28.55 -42.34 7.24
C ALA A 118 -27.30 -41.47 7.37
N LEU A 119 -26.61 -41.22 6.26
CA LEU A 119 -25.35 -40.52 6.23
C LEU A 119 -25.42 -39.38 5.22
N ARG A 120 -24.95 -38.22 5.64
CA ARG A 120 -24.79 -37.00 4.83
C ARG A 120 -23.33 -36.65 4.68
N ASP A 121 -22.88 -36.48 3.45
CA ASP A 121 -21.57 -35.89 3.17
C ASP A 121 -21.60 -34.38 3.51
N VAL A 122 -20.72 -33.95 4.40
CA VAL A 122 -20.64 -32.56 4.85
C VAL A 122 -19.38 -31.86 4.32
N THR A 123 -18.71 -32.45 3.34
CA THR A 123 -17.45 -31.90 2.79
C THR A 123 -17.60 -30.45 2.31
N VAL A 124 -18.64 -30.19 1.51
CA VAL A 124 -18.89 -28.83 0.97
C VAL A 124 -19.20 -27.85 2.09
N ARG A 125 -20.08 -28.25 3.05
CA ARG A 125 -20.43 -27.40 4.17
C ARG A 125 -19.22 -27.08 5.04
N ARG A 126 -18.39 -28.07 5.37
CA ARG A 126 -17.18 -27.87 6.19
C ARG A 126 -16.14 -27.01 5.49
N ARG A 127 -15.90 -27.24 4.20
CA ARG A 127 -15.01 -26.37 3.42
C ARG A 127 -15.48 -24.92 3.45
N PHE A 128 -16.79 -24.72 3.31
CA PHE A 128 -17.37 -23.37 3.40
C PHE A 128 -17.18 -22.74 4.79
N GLU A 129 -17.50 -23.48 5.88
CA GLU A 129 -17.32 -23.02 7.25
C GLU A 129 -15.85 -22.68 7.55
N GLN A 130 -14.92 -23.54 7.13
CA GLN A 130 -13.47 -23.30 7.30
C GLN A 130 -12.99 -22.06 6.53
N ARG A 131 -13.50 -21.87 5.30
CA ARG A 131 -13.20 -20.65 4.50
C ARG A 131 -13.71 -19.40 5.19
N GLN A 132 -14.95 -19.42 5.68
CA GLN A 132 -15.53 -18.26 6.38
C GLN A 132 -14.76 -17.94 7.66
N GLN A 133 -14.40 -18.94 8.42
CA GLN A 133 -13.57 -18.75 9.62
C GLN A 133 -12.21 -18.17 9.27
N PHE A 134 -11.53 -18.72 8.27
CA PHE A 134 -10.24 -18.19 7.80
C PHE A 134 -10.34 -16.71 7.37
N LEU A 135 -11.37 -16.37 6.57
CA LEU A 135 -11.55 -14.98 6.11
C LEU A 135 -11.87 -14.02 7.25
N ALA A 136 -12.63 -14.47 8.25
CA ALA A 136 -12.91 -13.69 9.46
C ALA A 136 -11.62 -13.43 10.26
N GLU A 137 -10.82 -14.48 10.52
CA GLU A 137 -9.52 -14.35 11.20
C GLU A 137 -8.52 -13.49 10.41
N ALA A 138 -8.49 -13.65 9.07
CA ALA A 138 -7.70 -12.83 8.19
C ALA A 138 -8.11 -11.35 8.27
N GLY A 139 -9.43 -11.09 8.24
CA GLY A 139 -9.98 -9.74 8.38
C GLY A 139 -9.59 -9.08 9.70
N GLU A 140 -9.67 -9.79 10.82
CA GLU A 140 -9.28 -9.29 12.15
C GLU A 140 -7.78 -8.97 12.20
N LYS A 141 -6.91 -9.88 11.73
CA LYS A 141 -5.47 -9.67 11.69
C LYS A 141 -5.09 -8.47 10.81
N LEU A 142 -5.66 -8.39 9.61
CA LEU A 142 -5.38 -7.30 8.67
C LEU A 142 -5.90 -5.95 9.16
N ALA A 143 -7.03 -5.91 9.89
CA ALA A 143 -7.56 -4.68 10.47
C ALA A 143 -6.69 -4.13 11.62
N SER A 144 -5.90 -4.96 12.27
CA SER A 144 -5.00 -4.57 13.36
C SER A 144 -3.64 -4.05 12.88
N SER A 145 -3.30 -4.17 11.61
CA SER A 145 -2.04 -3.67 11.05
C SER A 145 -2.12 -2.17 10.74
N PHE A 146 -1.08 -1.43 11.14
CA PHE A 146 -1.05 0.04 11.03
C PHE A 146 -0.09 0.58 9.98
N GLY A 147 0.53 -0.24 9.16
CA GLY A 147 1.46 0.16 8.11
C GLY A 147 1.36 -0.71 6.86
N SER A 148 1.57 -0.11 5.69
CA SER A 148 1.44 -0.80 4.40
C SER A 148 2.37 -2.02 4.30
N SER A 149 3.62 -1.91 4.78
CA SER A 149 4.60 -3.01 4.74
C SER A 149 4.22 -4.17 5.66
N GLU A 150 3.72 -3.87 6.87
CA GLU A 150 3.25 -4.88 7.82
C GLU A 150 2.04 -5.63 7.27
N THR A 151 1.07 -4.90 6.69
CA THR A 151 -0.12 -5.49 6.07
C THR A 151 0.24 -6.45 4.94
N LEU A 152 1.19 -6.09 4.07
CA LEU A 152 1.67 -6.95 2.98
C LEU A 152 2.26 -8.25 3.51
N ASN A 153 3.13 -8.18 4.51
CA ASN A 153 3.73 -9.37 5.13
C ASN A 153 2.68 -10.26 5.79
N GLN A 154 1.67 -9.68 6.45
CA GLN A 154 0.59 -10.46 7.05
C GLN A 154 -0.25 -11.18 6.00
N VAL A 155 -0.57 -10.53 4.87
CA VAL A 155 -1.27 -11.19 3.75
C VAL A 155 -0.46 -12.36 3.22
N ALA A 156 0.85 -12.19 3.02
CA ALA A 156 1.73 -13.27 2.55
C ALA A 156 1.70 -14.47 3.50
N ARG A 157 1.84 -14.24 4.79
CA ARG A 157 1.80 -15.27 5.83
C ARG A 157 0.42 -15.94 6.01
N LEU A 158 -0.67 -15.26 5.65
CA LEU A 158 -2.01 -15.84 5.62
C LEU A 158 -2.20 -16.75 4.39
N ALA A 159 -1.69 -16.34 3.24
CA ALA A 159 -1.81 -17.10 2.00
C ALA A 159 -1.01 -18.42 2.02
N VAL A 160 0.17 -18.42 2.67
CA VAL A 160 1.08 -19.56 2.76
C VAL A 160 1.11 -20.10 4.20
N PRO A 161 0.95 -21.41 4.44
CA PRO A 161 0.75 -22.50 3.47
C PRO A 161 -0.71 -22.78 3.11
N THR A 162 -1.67 -21.97 3.57
CA THR A 162 -3.11 -22.33 3.54
C THR A 162 -3.67 -22.48 2.12
N MET A 163 -3.23 -21.61 1.20
CA MET A 163 -3.76 -21.56 -0.18
C MET A 163 -2.73 -21.99 -1.22
N ALA A 164 -1.44 -21.80 -0.95
CA ALA A 164 -0.36 -21.99 -1.89
C ALA A 164 0.94 -22.37 -1.19
N ASP A 165 1.91 -22.90 -1.93
CA ASP A 165 3.25 -23.20 -1.42
C ASP A 165 4.12 -21.93 -1.33
N GLY A 166 3.83 -20.95 -2.18
CA GLY A 166 4.50 -19.64 -2.16
C GLY A 166 3.62 -18.52 -2.71
N CYS A 167 3.94 -17.30 -2.35
CA CYS A 167 3.27 -16.11 -2.87
C CYS A 167 4.22 -14.92 -3.00
N ILE A 168 3.83 -13.98 -3.87
CA ILE A 168 4.43 -12.64 -3.99
C ILE A 168 3.31 -11.62 -3.96
N LEU A 169 3.44 -10.61 -3.12
CA LEU A 169 2.61 -9.41 -3.16
C LEU A 169 3.38 -8.27 -3.79
N GLU A 170 2.75 -7.63 -4.73
CA GLU A 170 3.33 -6.54 -5.51
C GLU A 170 2.47 -5.30 -5.39
N SER A 171 3.10 -4.18 -5.03
CA SER A 171 2.46 -2.86 -5.01
C SER A 171 2.55 -2.22 -6.38
N ARG A 172 1.49 -1.56 -6.83
CA ARG A 172 1.51 -0.79 -8.07
C ARG A 172 2.33 0.48 -7.91
N VAL A 173 3.25 0.71 -8.84
CA VAL A 173 4.08 1.93 -8.93
C VAL A 173 4.06 2.42 -10.38
N GLY A 174 3.35 3.51 -10.64
CA GLY A 174 3.15 4.01 -12.01
C GLY A 174 2.48 2.97 -12.92
N ASN A 175 3.16 2.61 -14.01
CA ASN A 175 2.72 1.58 -14.95
C ASN A 175 3.34 0.19 -14.69
N GLY A 176 3.97 -0.02 -13.52
CA GLY A 176 4.62 -1.27 -13.15
C GLY A 176 4.24 -1.74 -11.76
N PHE A 177 4.98 -2.76 -11.31
CA PHE A 177 4.84 -3.36 -10.00
C PHE A 177 6.18 -3.39 -9.27
N LEU A 178 6.11 -3.24 -7.95
CA LEU A 178 7.22 -3.43 -7.02
C LEU A 178 6.87 -4.62 -6.12
N ALA A 179 7.70 -5.67 -6.11
CA ALA A 179 7.57 -6.74 -5.14
C ALA A 179 7.77 -6.15 -3.74
N SER A 180 6.80 -6.36 -2.87
CA SER A 180 6.73 -5.66 -1.58
C SER A 180 6.67 -6.61 -0.38
N ALA A 181 6.26 -7.88 -0.61
CA ALA A 181 6.31 -8.96 0.36
C ALA A 181 6.27 -10.31 -0.36
N ALA A 182 6.86 -11.33 0.23
CA ALA A 182 6.79 -12.70 -0.24
C ALA A 182 6.68 -13.66 0.94
N ALA A 183 6.22 -14.90 0.69
CA ALA A 183 6.29 -16.00 1.62
C ALA A 183 6.39 -17.31 0.83
N HIS A 184 7.06 -18.29 1.40
CA HIS A 184 7.15 -19.65 0.85
C HIS A 184 7.26 -20.68 1.97
N VAL A 185 6.80 -21.92 1.71
CA VAL A 185 6.93 -23.03 2.67
C VAL A 185 8.39 -23.45 2.88
N ASP A 186 9.25 -23.26 1.87
CA ASP A 186 10.69 -23.48 1.90
C ASP A 186 11.41 -22.14 2.14
N PRO A 187 12.15 -21.99 3.26
CA PRO A 187 12.84 -20.76 3.61
C PRO A 187 13.91 -20.32 2.59
N ASP A 188 14.58 -21.25 1.92
CA ASP A 188 15.62 -20.92 0.93
C ASP A 188 14.99 -20.27 -0.32
N ILE A 189 13.79 -20.71 -0.70
CA ILE A 189 13.04 -20.09 -1.79
C ILE A 189 12.44 -18.75 -1.34
N GLU A 190 11.97 -18.62 -0.08
CA GLU A 190 11.49 -17.35 0.47
C GLU A 190 12.57 -16.28 0.37
N GLU A 191 13.83 -16.58 0.73
CA GLU A 191 14.95 -15.64 0.62
C GLU A 191 15.18 -15.20 -0.85
N MET A 192 15.07 -16.13 -1.82
CA MET A 192 15.17 -15.79 -3.23
C MET A 192 14.01 -14.91 -3.72
N LEU A 193 12.82 -15.10 -3.19
CA LEU A 193 11.66 -14.25 -3.50
C LEU A 193 11.84 -12.84 -2.92
N ASP A 194 12.41 -12.72 -1.72
CA ASP A 194 12.71 -11.44 -1.10
C ASP A 194 13.78 -10.65 -1.87
N GLU A 195 14.77 -11.33 -2.51
CA GLU A 195 15.73 -10.68 -3.41
C GLU A 195 15.04 -9.90 -4.55
N ILE A 196 13.84 -10.32 -4.98
CA ILE A 196 13.08 -9.63 -6.04
C ILE A 196 12.66 -8.23 -5.59
N SER A 197 12.34 -8.05 -4.31
CA SER A 197 11.94 -6.75 -3.75
C SER A 197 13.05 -5.69 -3.84
N LEU A 198 14.30 -6.12 -3.85
CA LEU A 198 15.48 -5.25 -3.94
C LEU A 198 15.76 -4.75 -5.36
N THR A 199 15.12 -5.32 -6.37
CA THR A 199 15.37 -4.95 -7.80
C THR A 199 14.63 -3.69 -8.26
N GLY A 200 13.81 -3.08 -7.39
CA GLY A 200 13.01 -1.90 -7.72
C GLY A 200 11.73 -2.22 -8.51
N ALA A 201 11.00 -1.16 -8.86
CA ALA A 201 9.77 -1.30 -9.64
C ALA A 201 10.08 -1.76 -11.08
N ARG A 202 9.28 -2.71 -11.58
CA ARG A 202 9.44 -3.32 -12.90
C ARG A 202 8.16 -3.22 -13.72
N ASN A 203 8.31 -2.94 -14.99
CA ASN A 203 7.21 -3.03 -15.95
C ASN A 203 7.14 -4.49 -16.46
N PRO A 204 6.03 -5.20 -16.25
CA PRO A 204 5.92 -6.57 -16.73
C PRO A 204 5.97 -6.59 -18.28
N PRO A 205 6.70 -7.55 -18.89
CA PRO A 205 6.62 -7.80 -20.32
C PRO A 205 5.17 -8.07 -20.76
N LYS A 206 4.84 -7.79 -22.02
CA LYS A 206 3.47 -7.92 -22.53
C LYS A 206 2.87 -9.33 -22.35
N ASP A 207 3.71 -10.35 -22.42
CA ASP A 207 3.29 -11.75 -22.28
C ASP A 207 3.26 -12.24 -20.82
N HIS A 208 3.63 -11.38 -19.87
CA HIS A 208 3.58 -11.74 -18.45
C HIS A 208 2.15 -11.55 -17.91
N PRO A 209 1.63 -12.46 -17.07
CA PRO A 209 0.27 -12.37 -16.52
C PRO A 209 -0.03 -11.06 -15.78
N LEU A 210 0.95 -10.44 -15.16
CA LEU A 210 0.80 -9.13 -14.52
C LEU A 210 0.46 -8.01 -15.52
N ALA A 211 0.87 -8.12 -16.79
CA ALA A 211 0.48 -7.16 -17.82
C ALA A 211 -1.02 -7.26 -18.14
N GLU A 212 -1.57 -8.47 -18.10
CA GLU A 212 -3.00 -8.70 -18.26
C GLU A 212 -3.81 -8.12 -17.09
N ILE A 213 -3.30 -8.27 -15.85
CA ILE A 213 -3.90 -7.64 -14.66
C ILE A 213 -3.91 -6.11 -14.77
N LEU A 214 -2.84 -5.48 -15.28
CA LEU A 214 -2.80 -4.03 -15.49
C LEU A 214 -3.90 -3.56 -16.44
N ASN A 215 -4.20 -4.35 -17.47
CA ASN A 215 -5.17 -4.00 -18.51
C ASN A 215 -6.61 -4.34 -18.12
N ASN A 216 -6.83 -5.56 -17.63
CA ASN A 216 -8.18 -6.13 -17.49
C ASN A 216 -8.68 -6.17 -16.04
N ARG A 217 -7.79 -6.07 -15.06
CA ARG A 217 -8.10 -6.18 -13.62
C ARG A 217 -8.86 -7.47 -13.27
N SER A 218 -8.54 -8.56 -13.98
CA SER A 218 -9.17 -9.87 -13.80
C SER A 218 -8.14 -10.90 -13.36
N PRO A 219 -8.52 -11.93 -12.61
CA PRO A 219 -7.63 -13.02 -12.25
C PRO A 219 -7.07 -13.73 -13.48
N VAL A 220 -5.81 -14.17 -13.41
CA VAL A 220 -5.16 -14.94 -14.46
C VAL A 220 -4.64 -16.24 -13.86
N LEU A 221 -5.11 -17.37 -14.38
CA LEU A 221 -4.74 -18.71 -13.92
C LEU A 221 -3.86 -19.43 -14.95
N LEU A 222 -2.65 -19.82 -14.54
CA LEU A 222 -1.78 -20.75 -15.23
C LEU A 222 -1.96 -22.15 -14.63
N LYS A 223 -2.75 -23.00 -15.27
CA LYS A 223 -3.13 -24.32 -14.73
C LYS A 223 -2.02 -25.38 -14.75
N SER A 224 -1.03 -25.21 -15.65
CA SER A 224 0.09 -26.13 -15.81
C SER A 224 1.27 -25.43 -16.47
N ASN A 225 2.47 -25.99 -16.32
CA ASN A 225 3.71 -25.44 -16.87
C ASN A 225 3.96 -23.96 -16.51
N ALA A 226 3.51 -23.54 -15.35
CA ALA A 226 3.64 -22.15 -14.92
C ALA A 226 5.11 -21.72 -14.90
N ALA A 227 6.02 -22.56 -14.39
CA ALA A 227 7.45 -22.27 -14.37
C ALA A 227 8.01 -21.91 -15.74
N SER A 228 7.73 -22.70 -16.77
CA SER A 228 8.23 -22.46 -18.12
C SER A 228 7.71 -21.15 -18.71
N ARG A 229 6.42 -20.84 -18.49
CA ARG A 229 5.79 -19.60 -18.98
C ARG A 229 6.36 -18.37 -18.27
N LEU A 230 6.54 -18.45 -16.96
CA LEU A 230 7.07 -17.33 -16.15
C LEU A 230 8.56 -17.08 -16.42
N VAL A 231 9.33 -18.16 -16.65
CA VAL A 231 10.74 -18.04 -17.07
C VAL A 231 10.84 -17.40 -18.46
N ALA A 232 9.98 -17.77 -19.42
CA ALA A 232 9.96 -17.18 -20.76
C ALA A 232 9.55 -15.70 -20.75
N ALA A 233 8.61 -15.33 -19.87
CA ALA A 233 8.13 -13.95 -19.71
C ALA A 233 8.89 -13.18 -18.60
N SER A 234 10.16 -13.52 -18.37
CA SER A 234 10.95 -13.04 -17.23
C SER A 234 11.02 -11.52 -17.09
N ALA A 235 10.88 -11.06 -15.86
CA ALA A 235 11.00 -9.67 -15.45
C ALA A 235 12.36 -9.32 -14.79
N GLY A 236 13.39 -10.14 -14.99
CA GLY A 236 14.74 -9.88 -14.48
C GLY A 236 15.46 -11.09 -13.87
N PRO A 237 16.77 -10.96 -13.57
CA PRO A 237 17.61 -12.08 -13.11
C PRO A 237 17.16 -12.72 -11.79
N ALA A 238 16.80 -11.91 -10.79
CA ALA A 238 16.33 -12.40 -9.48
C ALA A 238 15.02 -13.19 -9.63
N TYR A 239 14.07 -12.67 -10.42
CA TYR A 239 12.83 -13.34 -10.72
C TYR A 239 13.05 -14.69 -11.43
N LEU A 240 13.95 -14.73 -12.42
CA LEU A 240 14.34 -15.96 -13.12
C LEU A 240 14.92 -17.00 -12.17
N LYS A 241 15.81 -16.59 -11.26
CA LYS A 241 16.45 -17.47 -10.27
C LYS A 241 15.37 -18.11 -9.38
N ALA A 242 14.47 -17.31 -8.83
CA ALA A 242 13.40 -17.78 -7.95
C ALA A 242 12.41 -18.71 -8.69
N MET A 243 11.95 -18.36 -9.89
CA MET A 243 11.03 -19.20 -10.65
C MET A 243 11.63 -20.55 -11.07
N ARG A 244 12.93 -20.62 -11.36
CA ARG A 244 13.63 -21.87 -11.66
C ARG A 244 13.82 -22.73 -10.41
N ALA A 245 14.12 -22.14 -9.27
CA ALA A 245 14.30 -22.86 -8.00
C ALA A 245 12.96 -23.43 -7.51
N MET A 246 11.91 -22.62 -7.48
CA MET A 246 10.57 -23.00 -7.04
C MET A 246 9.89 -23.97 -8.00
N ASN A 247 10.14 -23.84 -9.31
CA ASN A 247 9.56 -24.66 -10.39
C ASN A 247 8.03 -24.88 -10.25
N PRO A 248 7.20 -23.82 -10.18
CA PRO A 248 5.78 -23.97 -9.94
C PRO A 248 5.08 -24.69 -11.08
N GLU A 249 4.21 -25.65 -10.74
CA GLU A 249 3.34 -26.33 -11.71
C GLU A 249 2.20 -25.40 -12.15
N SER A 250 1.59 -24.71 -11.19
CA SER A 250 0.52 -23.73 -11.44
C SER A 250 0.76 -22.42 -10.72
N ALA A 251 0.18 -21.33 -11.26
CA ALA A 251 0.23 -20.01 -10.67
C ALA A 251 -1.09 -19.27 -10.88
N LEU A 252 -1.53 -18.56 -9.85
CA LEU A 252 -2.73 -17.74 -9.86
C LEU A 252 -2.37 -16.29 -9.55
N PHE A 253 -2.71 -15.39 -10.47
CA PHE A 253 -2.47 -13.96 -10.36
C PHE A 253 -3.79 -13.25 -10.08
N LEU A 254 -3.84 -12.47 -9.02
CA LEU A 254 -5.03 -11.81 -8.53
C LEU A 254 -4.80 -10.29 -8.44
N PRO A 255 -5.69 -9.46 -9.01
CA PRO A 255 -5.61 -8.02 -8.86
C PRO A 255 -6.02 -7.60 -7.44
N LEU A 256 -5.25 -6.71 -6.83
CA LEU A 256 -5.64 -6.04 -5.59
C LEU A 256 -6.32 -4.72 -5.97
N VAL A 257 -7.64 -4.73 -5.92
CA VAL A 257 -8.47 -3.57 -6.32
C VAL A 257 -9.20 -3.02 -5.09
N ALA A 258 -8.98 -1.74 -4.80
CA ALA A 258 -9.72 -1.00 -3.77
C ALA A 258 -10.25 0.30 -4.37
N ARG A 259 -11.50 0.66 -4.06
CA ARG A 259 -12.16 1.89 -4.59
C ARG A 259 -11.99 2.06 -6.11
N GLU A 260 -12.19 0.98 -6.84
CA GLU A 260 -12.06 0.91 -8.31
C GLU A 260 -10.63 1.15 -8.85
N GLN A 261 -9.64 1.27 -7.97
CA GLN A 261 -8.24 1.43 -8.35
C GLN A 261 -7.45 0.15 -8.14
N LEU A 262 -6.65 -0.20 -9.13
CA LEU A 262 -5.67 -1.28 -8.98
C LEU A 262 -4.50 -0.75 -8.13
N ILE A 263 -4.35 -1.29 -6.93
CA ILE A 263 -3.30 -0.90 -5.98
C ILE A 263 -2.12 -1.88 -5.93
N GLY A 264 -2.29 -3.08 -6.47
CA GLY A 264 -1.26 -4.11 -6.48
C GLY A 264 -1.74 -5.41 -7.11
N ALA A 265 -0.97 -6.48 -6.91
CA ALA A 265 -1.28 -7.84 -7.31
C ALA A 265 -0.82 -8.83 -6.23
N LEU A 266 -1.57 -9.93 -6.09
CA LEU A 266 -1.19 -11.11 -5.32
C LEU A 266 -0.97 -12.25 -6.29
N THR A 267 0.22 -12.85 -6.27
CA THR A 267 0.55 -14.04 -7.06
C THR A 267 0.72 -15.22 -6.12
N LEU A 268 0.00 -16.30 -6.37
CA LEU A 268 0.05 -17.56 -5.63
C LEU A 268 0.69 -18.64 -6.50
N PHE A 269 1.54 -19.49 -5.91
CA PHE A 269 2.25 -20.57 -6.61
C PHE A 269 1.98 -21.91 -5.94
N ARG A 270 1.73 -22.95 -6.75
CA ARG A 270 1.74 -24.35 -6.31
C ARG A 270 2.81 -25.12 -7.06
N THR A 271 3.60 -25.86 -6.32
CA THR A 271 4.65 -26.74 -6.86
C THR A 271 4.07 -28.09 -7.33
N THR A 272 2.91 -28.46 -6.80
CA THR A 272 2.16 -29.66 -7.20
C THR A 272 0.69 -29.35 -7.36
N GLY A 273 0.07 -29.86 -8.42
CA GLY A 273 -1.35 -29.68 -8.71
C GLY A 273 -1.72 -28.30 -9.26
N SER A 274 -2.99 -28.09 -9.46
CA SER A 274 -3.54 -26.86 -10.03
C SER A 274 -4.59 -26.26 -9.11
N PHE A 275 -4.79 -24.95 -9.22
CA PHE A 275 -5.92 -24.26 -8.59
C PHE A 275 -7.21 -24.64 -9.30
N ASP A 276 -8.20 -25.12 -8.55
CA ASP A 276 -9.55 -25.35 -9.04
C ASP A 276 -10.39 -24.06 -8.96
N ARG A 277 -11.67 -24.14 -9.35
CA ARG A 277 -12.57 -23.00 -9.32
C ARG A 277 -12.80 -22.47 -7.90
N ASP A 278 -12.94 -23.39 -6.96
CA ASP A 278 -13.16 -23.07 -5.55
C ASP A 278 -11.95 -22.39 -4.92
N ASP A 279 -10.73 -22.82 -5.31
CA ASP A 279 -9.48 -22.19 -4.90
C ASP A 279 -9.38 -20.74 -5.41
N VAL A 280 -9.77 -20.51 -6.67
CA VAL A 280 -9.77 -19.17 -7.28
C VAL A 280 -10.74 -18.25 -6.53
N GLU A 281 -11.99 -18.69 -6.30
CA GLU A 281 -12.99 -17.90 -5.58
C GLU A 281 -12.52 -17.57 -4.14
N PHE A 282 -11.89 -18.52 -3.46
CA PHE A 282 -11.34 -18.29 -2.11
C PHE A 282 -10.16 -17.32 -2.12
N ALA A 283 -9.27 -17.41 -3.10
CA ALA A 283 -8.14 -16.52 -3.25
C ALA A 283 -8.58 -15.08 -3.65
N GLU A 284 -9.66 -14.94 -4.45
CA GLU A 284 -10.27 -13.64 -4.76
C GLU A 284 -10.84 -12.96 -3.52
N ASP A 285 -11.46 -13.74 -2.61
CA ASP A 285 -11.96 -13.19 -1.33
C ASP A 285 -10.82 -12.67 -0.46
N LEU A 286 -9.70 -13.41 -0.34
CA LEU A 286 -8.52 -12.94 0.37
C LEU A 286 -7.91 -11.70 -0.31
N ALA A 287 -7.80 -11.70 -1.65
CA ALA A 287 -7.27 -10.57 -2.41
C ALA A 287 -8.11 -9.30 -2.19
N ARG A 288 -9.44 -9.43 -2.10
CA ARG A 288 -10.36 -8.32 -1.80
C ARG A 288 -10.15 -7.77 -0.40
N LEU A 289 -10.04 -8.63 0.62
CA LEU A 289 -9.71 -8.22 1.99
C LEU A 289 -8.34 -7.55 2.08
N ALA A 290 -7.34 -8.14 1.42
CA ALA A 290 -5.98 -7.59 1.37
C ALA A 290 -5.95 -6.20 0.70
N ALA A 291 -6.68 -6.03 -0.41
CA ALA A 291 -6.77 -4.76 -1.09
C ALA A 291 -7.36 -3.66 -0.20
N LEU A 292 -8.46 -3.94 0.50
CA LEU A 292 -9.08 -3.00 1.43
C LEU A 292 -8.15 -2.64 2.60
N ALA A 293 -7.49 -3.64 3.19
CA ALA A 293 -6.55 -3.42 4.29
C ALA A 293 -5.35 -2.58 3.85
N LEU A 294 -4.79 -2.85 2.67
CA LEU A 294 -3.67 -2.09 2.09
C LEU A 294 -4.04 -0.65 1.75
N ASP A 295 -5.25 -0.42 1.20
CA ASP A 295 -5.73 0.93 0.92
C ASP A 295 -5.87 1.74 2.21
N ASN A 296 -6.45 1.15 3.25
CA ASN A 296 -6.55 1.76 4.57
C ASN A 296 -5.18 2.06 5.19
N ALA A 297 -4.23 1.11 5.12
CA ALA A 297 -2.88 1.30 5.62
C ALA A 297 -2.14 2.44 4.89
N ARG A 298 -2.25 2.52 3.55
CA ARG A 298 -1.68 3.62 2.75
C ARG A 298 -2.26 4.98 3.11
N LEU A 299 -3.59 5.05 3.28
CA LEU A 299 -4.24 6.29 3.71
C LEU A 299 -3.74 6.72 5.09
N HIS A 300 -3.61 5.77 6.00
CA HIS A 300 -3.10 6.02 7.34
C HIS A 300 -1.64 6.49 7.34
N ASP A 301 -0.77 5.86 6.52
CA ASP A 301 0.61 6.29 6.33
C ASP A 301 0.68 7.72 5.77
N THR A 302 -0.17 8.06 4.79
CA THR A 302 -0.27 9.39 4.20
C THR A 302 -0.71 10.44 5.24
N VAL A 303 -1.73 10.14 6.03
CA VAL A 303 -2.21 11.02 7.12
C VAL A 303 -1.13 11.21 8.17
N ARG A 304 -0.45 10.15 8.60
CA ARG A 304 0.66 10.23 9.56
C ARG A 304 1.83 11.07 9.04
N ALA A 305 2.20 10.88 7.77
CA ALA A 305 3.25 11.69 7.15
C ALA A 305 2.87 13.18 7.12
N SER A 306 1.63 13.50 6.77
CA SER A 306 1.10 14.87 6.78
C SER A 306 1.07 15.48 8.18
N LEU A 307 0.65 14.71 9.19
CA LEU A 307 0.66 15.17 10.59
C LEU A 307 2.07 15.43 11.10
N ARG A 308 3.03 14.54 10.81
CA ARG A 308 4.44 14.74 11.18
C ARG A 308 5.02 15.99 10.52
N ALA A 309 4.79 16.19 9.24
CA ALA A 309 5.24 17.40 8.53
C ALA A 309 4.64 18.66 9.14
N ARG A 310 3.35 18.63 9.53
CA ARG A 310 2.69 19.75 10.22
C ARG A 310 3.31 20.01 11.60
N ASP A 311 3.57 18.97 12.39
CA ASP A 311 4.13 19.12 13.75
C ASP A 311 5.59 19.62 13.70
N GLU A 312 6.39 19.15 12.74
CA GLU A 312 7.72 19.72 12.44
C GLU A 312 7.62 21.21 12.07
N MET A 313 6.67 21.57 11.21
CA MET A 313 6.39 22.96 10.84
C MET A 313 6.13 23.83 12.06
N VAL A 314 5.19 23.41 12.92
CA VAL A 314 4.88 24.17 14.16
C VAL A 314 6.10 24.30 15.06
N GLY A 315 6.94 23.28 15.14
CA GLY A 315 8.20 23.29 15.90
C GLY A 315 9.19 24.36 15.40
N VAL A 316 9.46 24.36 14.08
CA VAL A 316 10.39 25.30 13.43
C VAL A 316 9.89 26.73 13.56
N VAL A 317 8.61 26.97 13.22
CA VAL A 317 8.00 28.31 13.30
C VAL A 317 8.02 28.86 14.74
N SER A 318 7.68 28.02 15.72
CA SER A 318 7.69 28.40 17.13
C SER A 318 9.08 28.79 17.62
N HIS A 319 10.11 28.08 17.16
CA HIS A 319 11.50 28.40 17.47
C HIS A 319 11.91 29.72 16.85
N ASP A 320 11.63 29.94 15.56
CA ASP A 320 12.08 31.13 14.82
C ASP A 320 11.33 32.42 15.23
N LEU A 321 10.06 32.28 15.67
CA LEU A 321 9.34 33.40 16.30
C LEU A 321 9.83 33.70 17.73
N ARG A 322 10.29 32.70 18.48
CA ARG A 322 10.75 32.90 19.85
C ARG A 322 12.00 33.76 19.92
N ASN A 323 12.90 33.68 18.94
CA ASN A 323 14.15 34.42 18.91
C ASN A 323 13.93 35.94 18.85
N PRO A 324 13.20 36.50 17.85
CA PRO A 324 12.94 37.96 17.81
C PRO A 324 12.10 38.44 19.00
N VAL A 325 11.13 37.61 19.48
CA VAL A 325 10.36 37.94 20.71
C VAL A 325 11.29 38.06 21.93
N ALA A 326 12.27 37.17 22.05
CA ALA A 326 13.25 37.23 23.13
C ALA A 326 14.13 38.48 23.03
N ALA A 327 14.56 38.88 21.82
CA ALA A 327 15.31 40.10 21.57
C ALA A 327 14.50 41.35 21.96
N VAL A 328 13.26 41.47 21.48
CA VAL A 328 12.36 42.57 21.85
C VAL A 328 12.19 42.66 23.37
N LYS A 329 11.93 41.51 24.03
CA LYS A 329 11.75 41.46 25.50
C LYS A 329 13.02 41.85 26.27
N MET A 330 14.20 41.44 25.79
CA MET A 330 15.49 41.76 26.40
C MET A 330 15.79 43.24 26.25
N LEU A 331 15.73 43.81 25.05
CA LEU A 331 16.00 45.19 24.76
C LEU A 331 15.02 46.12 25.51
N SER A 332 13.74 45.84 25.49
CA SER A 332 12.73 46.59 26.25
C SER A 332 13.02 46.60 27.76
N ARG A 333 13.45 45.46 28.34
CA ARG A 333 13.83 45.38 29.75
C ARG A 333 15.10 46.15 30.07
N MET A 334 16.09 46.17 29.16
CA MET A 334 17.30 46.99 29.31
C MET A 334 16.95 48.47 29.34
N MET A 335 16.14 48.95 28.41
CA MET A 335 15.68 50.33 28.36
C MET A 335 14.90 50.74 29.63
N LEU A 336 14.04 49.89 30.17
CA LEU A 336 13.30 50.16 31.41
C LEU A 336 14.18 50.19 32.66
N ARG A 337 15.33 49.53 32.67
CA ARG A 337 16.24 49.44 33.84
C ARG A 337 17.41 50.42 33.82
N ALA A 338 17.65 51.10 32.70
CA ALA A 338 18.74 52.02 32.50
C ALA A 338 18.21 53.46 32.26
N PRO A 339 17.76 54.19 33.32
CA PRO A 339 17.18 55.51 33.18
C PRO A 339 18.21 56.56 32.71
N GLU A 340 19.51 56.26 32.78
CA GLU A 340 20.62 57.19 32.35
C GLU A 340 21.18 56.74 30.96
N MET A 341 20.46 56.00 30.18
CA MET A 341 20.87 55.59 28.83
C MET A 341 21.00 56.82 27.92
N SER A 342 22.05 56.85 27.10
CA SER A 342 22.22 57.95 26.14
C SER A 342 21.13 57.89 25.05
N GLU A 343 20.82 59.05 24.47
CA GLU A 343 19.82 59.16 23.39
C GLU A 343 20.20 58.30 22.20
N THR A 344 21.48 58.13 21.90
CA THR A 344 21.99 57.23 20.83
C THR A 344 21.75 55.79 21.15
N GLU A 345 22.09 55.30 22.36
CA GLU A 345 21.85 53.91 22.77
C GLU A 345 20.35 53.56 22.82
N ALA A 346 19.51 54.53 23.24
CA ALA A 346 18.08 54.36 23.24
C ALA A 346 17.53 54.19 21.80
N ARG A 347 18.03 55.01 20.88
CA ARG A 347 17.67 54.95 19.47
C ARG A 347 18.08 53.61 18.83
N ASP A 348 19.33 53.18 19.04
CA ASP A 348 19.86 51.91 18.55
C ASP A 348 19.01 50.71 19.05
N ASN A 349 18.63 50.73 20.35
CA ASN A 349 17.77 49.68 20.91
C ASN A 349 16.35 49.67 20.30
N ILE A 350 15.77 50.85 20.01
CA ILE A 350 14.47 50.97 19.34
C ILE A 350 14.57 50.46 17.90
N GLU A 351 15.65 50.76 17.18
CA GLU A 351 15.89 50.27 15.83
C GLU A 351 16.00 48.72 15.81
N LEU A 352 16.71 48.10 16.77
CA LEU A 352 16.79 46.66 16.93
C LEU A 352 15.43 46.02 17.27
N ILE A 353 14.60 46.70 18.07
CA ILE A 353 13.22 46.24 18.35
C ILE A 353 12.37 46.29 17.09
N ALA A 354 12.48 47.36 16.29
CA ALA A 354 11.75 47.51 15.03
C ALA A 354 12.16 46.42 14.04
N GLN A 355 13.47 46.17 13.89
CA GLN A 355 13.98 45.09 13.04
C GLN A 355 13.44 43.69 13.47
N ALA A 356 13.43 43.43 14.78
CA ALA A 356 12.88 42.14 15.27
C ALA A 356 11.37 42.03 15.02
N ALA A 357 10.62 43.13 15.08
CA ALA A 357 9.19 43.13 14.73
C ALA A 357 8.96 42.92 13.23
N GLU A 358 9.75 43.55 12.36
CA GLU A 358 9.70 43.33 10.90
C GLU A 358 10.04 41.89 10.52
N GLN A 359 11.03 41.28 11.18
CA GLN A 359 11.38 39.89 10.99
C GLN A 359 10.24 38.96 11.38
N MET A 360 9.52 39.22 12.48
CA MET A 360 8.33 38.42 12.85
C MET A 360 7.22 38.55 11.81
N ASP A 361 6.97 39.75 11.32
CA ASP A 361 5.92 40.00 10.31
C ASP A 361 6.24 39.31 8.99
N ALA A 362 7.51 39.28 8.56
CA ALA A 362 7.96 38.52 7.41
C ALA A 362 7.74 36.99 7.58
N LEU A 363 8.10 36.44 8.75
CA LEU A 363 7.86 35.01 9.03
C LEU A 363 6.39 34.66 9.04
N ILE A 364 5.52 35.52 9.58
CA ILE A 364 4.06 35.29 9.56
C ILE A 364 3.53 35.33 8.14
N ARG A 365 3.97 36.27 7.31
CA ARG A 365 3.58 36.34 5.89
C ARG A 365 4.02 35.08 5.14
N ASP A 366 5.25 34.64 5.32
CA ASP A 366 5.79 33.43 4.70
C ASP A 366 4.96 32.20 5.08
N LEU A 367 4.56 32.08 6.35
CA LEU A 367 3.71 31.00 6.84
C LEU A 367 2.32 31.01 6.20
N LEU A 368 1.71 32.19 6.07
CA LEU A 368 0.42 32.34 5.43
C LEU A 368 0.48 31.99 3.93
N ASP A 369 1.56 32.38 3.24
CA ASP A 369 1.76 32.06 1.83
C ASP A 369 1.97 30.55 1.62
N VAL A 370 2.76 29.88 2.47
CA VAL A 370 2.91 28.40 2.44
C VAL A 370 1.56 27.69 2.62
N ASN A 371 0.73 28.15 3.58
CA ASN A 371 -0.61 27.56 3.78
C ASN A 371 -1.54 27.77 2.57
N ARG A 372 -1.42 28.90 1.86
CA ARG A 372 -2.18 29.17 0.64
C ARG A 372 -1.72 28.30 -0.53
N LEU A 373 -0.41 28.05 -0.62
CA LEU A 373 0.17 27.14 -1.61
C LEU A 373 -0.32 25.71 -1.42
N ASP A 374 -0.38 25.22 -0.17
CA ASP A 374 -0.90 23.88 0.16
C ASP A 374 -2.35 23.67 -0.24
N GLY A 375 -3.15 24.69 -0.07
CA GLY A 375 -4.56 24.65 -0.45
C GLY A 375 -4.82 24.84 -1.95
N GLY A 376 -3.79 25.05 -2.77
CA GLY A 376 -3.96 25.47 -4.17
C GLY A 376 -4.69 26.81 -4.31
N LYS A 377 -4.60 27.66 -3.26
CA LYS A 377 -5.36 28.90 -3.10
C LYS A 377 -4.51 30.16 -3.26
N LEU A 378 -3.27 30.02 -3.77
CA LEU A 378 -2.49 31.21 -4.09
C LEU A 378 -3.16 31.93 -5.25
N VAL A 379 -3.83 33.03 -4.95
CA VAL A 379 -4.45 33.89 -5.96
C VAL A 379 -3.38 34.84 -6.48
N ILE A 380 -3.17 34.86 -7.80
CA ILE A 380 -2.32 35.79 -8.51
C ILE A 380 -3.17 36.63 -9.48
N SER A 381 -2.73 37.85 -9.75
CA SER A 381 -3.37 38.76 -10.70
C SER A 381 -2.36 39.19 -11.77
N PRO A 382 -2.01 38.27 -12.71
CA PRO A 382 -0.97 38.56 -13.70
C PRO A 382 -1.44 39.61 -14.70
N VAL A 383 -0.56 40.57 -14.95
CA VAL A 383 -0.74 41.63 -15.96
C VAL A 383 0.50 41.70 -16.88
N PRO A 384 0.39 42.22 -18.11
CA PRO A 384 1.56 42.43 -18.97
C PRO A 384 2.53 43.43 -18.36
N VAL A 385 3.75 42.98 -17.98
CA VAL A 385 4.79 43.78 -17.33
C VAL A 385 6.06 43.75 -18.18
N ASP A 386 6.76 44.89 -18.23
CA ASP A 386 8.10 44.95 -18.83
C ASP A 386 9.11 44.32 -17.85
N PRO A 387 9.89 43.30 -18.28
CA PRO A 387 10.90 42.66 -17.41
C PRO A 387 11.94 43.65 -16.86
N PHE A 388 12.31 44.66 -17.62
CA PHE A 388 13.29 45.69 -17.18
C PHE A 388 12.73 46.46 -15.97
N VAL A 389 11.47 46.93 -16.06
CA VAL A 389 10.81 47.66 -14.97
C VAL A 389 10.64 46.74 -13.74
N LEU A 390 10.17 45.51 -13.96
CA LEU A 390 9.97 44.56 -12.89
C LEU A 390 11.24 44.30 -12.09
N LEU A 391 12.37 44.05 -12.78
CA LEU A 391 13.66 43.77 -12.15
C LEU A 391 14.24 45.01 -11.47
N THR A 392 14.18 46.19 -12.12
CA THR A 392 14.70 47.42 -11.56
C THR A 392 13.99 47.81 -10.26
N ASP A 393 12.64 47.75 -10.26
CA ASP A 393 11.84 48.07 -9.07
C ASP A 393 12.12 47.08 -7.93
N SER A 394 12.21 45.77 -8.26
CA SER A 394 12.51 44.73 -7.27
C SER A 394 13.89 44.90 -6.63
N LEU A 395 14.89 45.26 -7.40
CA LEU A 395 16.26 45.42 -6.91
C LEU A 395 16.48 46.72 -6.13
N GLN A 396 15.68 47.77 -6.37
CA GLN A 396 15.75 49.00 -5.57
C GLN A 396 15.46 48.74 -4.09
N THR A 397 14.52 47.85 -3.78
CA THR A 397 14.17 47.52 -2.40
C THR A 397 15.25 46.72 -1.68
N LEU A 398 16.14 46.06 -2.41
CA LEU A 398 17.22 45.20 -1.88
C LEU A 398 18.58 45.94 -1.76
N ARG A 399 18.70 47.12 -2.33
CA ARG A 399 19.96 47.91 -2.28
C ARG A 399 20.53 48.09 -0.88
N PRO A 400 19.76 48.47 0.15
CA PRO A 400 20.32 48.65 1.48
C PRO A 400 21.00 47.40 2.04
N LEU A 401 20.41 46.22 1.81
CA LEU A 401 20.96 44.93 2.26
C LEU A 401 22.27 44.56 1.54
N VAL A 402 22.38 44.92 0.28
CA VAL A 402 23.59 44.71 -0.55
C VAL A 402 24.73 45.61 -0.10
N GLU A 403 24.41 46.87 0.20
CA GLU A 403 25.40 47.89 0.67
C GLU A 403 25.94 47.53 2.06
N GLU A 404 25.10 47.07 2.98
CA GLU A 404 25.50 46.64 4.31
C GLU A 404 26.54 45.52 4.30
N LYS A 405 26.41 44.57 3.37
CA LYS A 405 27.35 43.45 3.20
C LYS A 405 28.53 43.76 2.27
N VAL A 406 28.64 44.96 1.72
CA VAL A 406 29.69 45.36 0.77
C VAL A 406 29.67 44.47 -0.48
N ILE A 407 28.50 44.02 -0.94
CA ILE A 407 28.31 43.23 -2.14
C ILE A 407 27.99 44.15 -3.32
N SER A 408 28.47 43.85 -4.52
CA SER A 408 28.06 44.56 -5.74
C SER A 408 26.91 43.83 -6.42
N LEU A 409 25.84 44.55 -6.78
CA LEU A 409 24.69 44.03 -7.53
C LEU A 409 24.75 44.54 -8.98
N ASP A 410 24.82 43.63 -9.93
CA ASP A 410 24.88 43.92 -11.39
C ASP A 410 23.60 43.45 -12.07
N LEU A 411 23.05 44.27 -12.96
CA LEU A 411 21.81 43.95 -13.68
C LEU A 411 22.17 43.77 -15.18
N GLN A 412 21.92 42.59 -15.71
CA GLN A 412 22.22 42.21 -17.11
C GLN A 412 20.94 41.79 -17.81
N ILE A 413 20.34 42.65 -18.56
CA ILE A 413 19.11 42.42 -19.30
C ILE A 413 19.38 42.46 -20.78
N GLU A 414 18.90 41.43 -21.48
CA GLU A 414 18.95 41.38 -22.94
C GLU A 414 18.10 42.51 -23.53
N ALA A 415 18.63 43.14 -24.61
CA ALA A 415 17.90 44.24 -25.25
C ALA A 415 16.61 43.78 -25.90
N SER A 416 15.54 44.52 -25.69
CA SER A 416 14.21 44.32 -26.33
C SER A 416 13.50 43.03 -25.94
N LEU A 417 13.49 42.67 -24.65
CA LEU A 417 12.68 41.58 -24.14
C LEU A 417 11.17 41.86 -24.29
N PRO A 418 10.36 40.86 -24.66
CA PRO A 418 8.93 40.98 -24.70
C PRO A 418 8.34 41.13 -23.27
N LYS A 419 7.12 41.66 -23.18
CA LYS A 419 6.41 41.72 -21.90
C LYS A 419 6.05 40.32 -21.44
N VAL A 420 6.06 40.12 -20.09
CA VAL A 420 5.70 38.89 -19.42
C VAL A 420 4.37 39.05 -18.68
N LEU A 421 3.62 37.95 -18.54
CA LEU A 421 2.43 37.93 -17.67
C LEU A 421 2.89 37.71 -16.22
N ALA A 422 2.80 38.77 -15.40
CA ALA A 422 3.29 38.73 -14.03
C ALA A 422 2.42 39.53 -13.06
N ASP A 423 2.19 38.96 -11.88
CA ASP A 423 1.77 39.68 -10.69
C ASP A 423 3.02 40.33 -10.07
N ARG A 424 3.11 41.67 -10.14
CA ARG A 424 4.31 42.43 -9.75
C ARG A 424 4.72 42.12 -8.30
N GLU A 425 3.79 42.17 -7.37
CA GLU A 425 4.07 41.99 -5.95
C GLU A 425 4.59 40.57 -5.66
N ARG A 426 3.97 39.57 -6.28
CA ARG A 426 4.37 38.19 -6.11
C ARG A 426 5.73 37.87 -6.75
N ILE A 427 6.01 38.37 -7.96
CA ILE A 427 7.33 38.16 -8.58
C ILE A 427 8.42 38.94 -7.80
N GLN A 428 8.10 40.12 -7.29
CA GLN A 428 9.02 40.84 -6.41
C GLN A 428 9.33 40.03 -5.15
N GLN A 429 8.34 39.35 -4.55
CA GLN A 429 8.53 38.44 -3.42
C GLN A 429 9.46 37.26 -3.82
N ALA A 430 9.23 36.62 -4.97
CA ALA A 430 10.09 35.54 -5.46
C ALA A 430 11.55 36.01 -5.67
N LEU A 431 11.75 37.19 -6.30
CA LEU A 431 13.06 37.79 -6.48
C LEU A 431 13.73 38.12 -5.16
N SER A 432 13.00 38.68 -4.20
CA SER A 432 13.53 38.97 -2.87
C SER A 432 14.03 37.71 -2.17
N ASN A 433 13.33 36.60 -2.29
CA ASN A 433 13.76 35.31 -1.76
C ASN A 433 15.03 34.77 -2.43
N LEU A 434 15.16 34.90 -3.75
CA LEU A 434 16.34 34.43 -4.49
C LEU A 434 17.54 35.30 -4.24
N VAL A 435 17.37 36.64 -4.34
CA VAL A 435 18.46 37.60 -4.11
C VAL A 435 18.86 37.66 -2.64
N GLY A 436 17.88 37.54 -1.71
CA GLY A 436 18.15 37.44 -0.29
C GLY A 436 19.02 36.23 0.07
N ASN A 437 18.76 35.06 -0.56
CA ASN A 437 19.62 33.90 -0.42
C ASN A 437 21.01 34.13 -1.02
N ALA A 438 21.11 34.74 -2.19
CA ALA A 438 22.39 35.10 -2.80
C ALA A 438 23.22 36.03 -1.90
N ILE A 439 22.60 37.06 -1.31
CA ILE A 439 23.25 37.95 -0.34
C ILE A 439 23.70 37.20 0.92
N LYS A 440 22.85 36.32 1.44
CA LYS A 440 23.10 35.56 2.66
C LYS A 440 24.32 34.65 2.54
N PHE A 441 24.46 33.92 1.44
CA PHE A 441 25.48 32.89 1.24
C PHE A 441 26.73 33.39 0.52
N SER A 442 26.74 34.62 0.03
CA SER A 442 27.91 35.25 -0.60
C SER A 442 28.85 35.85 0.43
N PRO A 443 30.16 35.76 0.22
CA PRO A 443 31.14 36.46 1.03
C PRO A 443 31.09 37.99 0.79
N ALA A 444 31.52 38.78 1.80
CA ALA A 444 31.64 40.23 1.64
C ALA A 444 32.60 40.59 0.48
N GLY A 445 32.30 41.64 -0.26
CA GLY A 445 33.08 42.06 -1.44
C GLY A 445 32.80 41.27 -2.71
N SER A 446 31.87 40.31 -2.68
CA SER A 446 31.49 39.54 -3.85
C SER A 446 30.54 40.30 -4.79
N LYS A 447 30.21 39.64 -5.93
CA LYS A 447 29.31 40.21 -6.94
C LYS A 447 28.12 39.26 -7.12
N ILE A 448 26.89 39.79 -7.08
CA ILE A 448 25.66 39.12 -7.48
C ILE A 448 25.22 39.69 -8.81
N VAL A 449 24.88 38.81 -9.76
CA VAL A 449 24.39 39.20 -11.07
C VAL A 449 22.93 38.74 -11.22
N VAL A 450 22.05 39.70 -11.52
CA VAL A 450 20.67 39.44 -11.87
C VAL A 450 20.52 39.59 -13.36
N GLY A 451 20.13 38.52 -14.08
CA GLY A 451 20.02 38.48 -15.51
C GLY A 451 18.59 38.27 -15.98
N ALA A 452 18.27 38.80 -17.18
CA ALA A 452 17.08 38.40 -17.92
C ALA A 452 17.39 38.21 -19.40
N ARG A 453 16.90 37.09 -19.95
CA ARG A 453 17.05 36.75 -21.38
C ARG A 453 15.78 36.14 -21.95
N GLY A 454 15.58 36.32 -23.26
CA GLY A 454 14.49 35.67 -23.97
C GLY A 454 14.77 34.19 -24.20
N ASP A 455 13.72 33.38 -24.12
CA ASP A 455 13.65 31.99 -24.57
C ASP A 455 12.36 31.84 -25.39
N ALA A 456 12.19 30.80 -26.19
CA ALA A 456 11.18 30.68 -27.24
C ALA A 456 9.78 31.23 -26.84
N ASP A 457 9.22 30.78 -25.72
CA ASP A 457 7.88 31.15 -25.25
C ASP A 457 7.90 31.85 -23.86
N ASP A 458 9.11 32.07 -23.30
CA ASP A 458 9.29 32.56 -21.93
C ASP A 458 10.38 33.65 -21.89
N VAL A 459 10.40 34.40 -20.78
CA VAL A 459 11.59 35.18 -20.37
C VAL A 459 12.19 34.47 -19.15
N ILE A 460 13.47 34.13 -19.23
CA ILE A 460 14.23 33.52 -18.13
C ILE A 460 14.91 34.62 -17.33
N ILE A 461 14.64 34.62 -16.03
CA ILE A 461 15.27 35.50 -15.04
C ILE A 461 16.20 34.64 -14.20
N SER A 462 17.44 35.11 -13.97
CA SER A 462 18.47 34.38 -13.23
C SER A 462 19.13 35.26 -12.18
N VAL A 463 19.49 34.67 -11.04
CA VAL A 463 20.27 35.26 -9.97
C VAL A 463 21.51 34.40 -9.77
N LEU A 464 22.68 34.94 -10.07
CA LEU A 464 23.97 34.28 -9.93
C LEU A 464 24.73 34.87 -8.74
N ASP A 465 25.13 34.02 -7.83
CA ASP A 465 26.00 34.34 -6.71
C ASP A 465 27.35 33.62 -6.79
N ARG A 466 28.31 34.08 -6.00
CA ARG A 466 29.64 33.48 -5.80
C ARG A 466 29.82 32.97 -4.37
N GLY A 467 28.77 32.37 -3.82
CA GLY A 467 28.74 31.77 -2.51
C GLY A 467 29.42 30.42 -2.43
N GLN A 468 29.20 29.74 -1.33
CA GLN A 468 29.76 28.40 -1.07
C GLN A 468 29.24 27.29 -1.98
N GLY A 469 28.16 27.54 -2.75
CA GLY A 469 27.51 26.54 -3.59
C GLY A 469 26.77 25.46 -2.81
N ILE A 470 26.15 24.52 -3.57
CA ILE A 470 25.28 23.46 -3.04
C ILE A 470 25.79 22.12 -3.56
N ALA A 471 25.91 21.12 -2.67
CA ALA A 471 26.29 19.76 -3.05
C ALA A 471 25.20 19.09 -3.90
N ALA A 472 25.61 18.28 -4.88
CA ALA A 472 24.69 17.65 -5.84
C ALA A 472 23.60 16.80 -5.16
N GLU A 473 23.91 16.15 -4.04
CA GLU A 473 22.96 15.35 -3.24
C GLU A 473 21.82 16.18 -2.62
N HIS A 474 22.05 17.50 -2.45
CA HIS A 474 21.08 18.43 -1.86
C HIS A 474 20.20 19.12 -2.89
N LEU A 475 20.63 19.23 -4.16
CA LEU A 475 19.88 19.92 -5.21
C LEU A 475 18.44 19.46 -5.39
N PRO A 476 18.10 18.15 -5.34
CA PRO A 476 16.71 17.71 -5.47
C PRO A 476 15.78 18.21 -4.37
N ARG A 477 16.33 18.63 -3.22
CA ARG A 477 15.60 18.99 -2.02
C ARG A 477 15.60 20.46 -1.67
N VAL A 478 16.34 21.31 -2.39
CA VAL A 478 16.48 22.74 -2.05
C VAL A 478 15.18 23.52 -2.08
N PHE A 479 14.17 23.03 -2.81
CA PHE A 479 12.83 23.59 -2.87
C PHE A 479 11.86 22.96 -1.86
N ASP A 480 12.32 21.96 -1.08
CA ASP A 480 11.51 21.37 -0.03
C ASP A 480 11.34 22.41 1.10
N ARG A 481 10.16 22.44 1.70
CA ARG A 481 9.87 23.35 2.81
C ARG A 481 10.73 23.01 4.01
N TYR A 482 11.17 24.06 4.72
CA TYR A 482 12.04 23.93 5.92
C TYR A 482 13.37 23.23 5.66
N TRP A 483 13.74 23.02 4.39
CA TRP A 483 15.03 22.43 4.07
C TRP A 483 16.18 23.41 4.32
N GLN A 484 17.23 22.92 4.98
CA GLN A 484 18.48 23.66 5.29
C GLN A 484 19.66 22.69 5.16
N SER A 485 20.77 23.14 4.60
CA SER A 485 21.96 22.30 4.35
C SER A 485 22.69 21.86 5.63
N SER A 486 22.59 22.61 6.74
CA SER A 486 23.16 22.25 8.04
C SER A 486 22.31 22.76 9.19
N ARG A 487 22.30 22.01 10.31
CA ARG A 487 21.63 22.43 11.58
C ARG A 487 22.34 23.56 12.29
N THR A 488 23.57 23.89 11.90
CA THR A 488 24.44 24.90 12.57
C THR A 488 24.27 26.30 11.99
N ASP A 489 23.83 26.44 10.74
CA ASP A 489 23.66 27.72 10.04
C ASP A 489 22.17 28.15 9.99
N ARG A 490 21.56 28.28 11.16
CA ARG A 490 20.13 28.61 11.34
C ARG A 490 19.83 30.08 11.07
N GLN A 491 20.03 30.56 9.86
CA GLN A 491 19.54 31.88 9.45
C GLN A 491 18.33 31.73 8.53
N GLY A 492 17.10 31.78 9.10
CA GLY A 492 15.82 31.77 8.39
C GLY A 492 15.10 30.44 8.41
N ALA A 493 13.77 30.46 8.18
CA ALA A 493 12.85 29.32 8.31
C ALA A 493 12.92 28.26 7.20
N GLY A 494 13.77 28.44 6.16
CA GLY A 494 13.83 27.51 5.02
C GLY A 494 12.57 27.51 4.13
N LEU A 495 11.83 28.61 4.10
CA LEU A 495 10.59 28.77 3.35
C LEU A 495 10.76 29.53 2.03
N GLY A 496 11.77 30.40 1.92
CA GLY A 496 11.91 31.34 0.81
C GLY A 496 11.98 30.69 -0.58
N LEU A 497 12.75 29.58 -0.76
CA LEU A 497 12.82 28.87 -2.03
C LEU A 497 11.52 28.13 -2.36
N ALA A 498 10.84 27.57 -1.38
CA ALA A 498 9.55 26.92 -1.57
C ALA A 498 8.46 27.93 -1.97
N ILE A 499 8.48 29.13 -1.37
CA ILE A 499 7.57 30.22 -1.73
C ILE A 499 7.87 30.74 -3.13
N ALA A 500 9.16 30.96 -3.48
CA ALA A 500 9.55 31.36 -4.83
C ALA A 500 9.08 30.36 -5.87
N LYS A 501 9.24 29.07 -5.60
CA LYS A 501 8.75 27.99 -6.47
C LYS A 501 7.24 28.05 -6.64
N GLY A 502 6.49 28.13 -5.56
CA GLY A 502 5.03 28.20 -5.64
C GLY A 502 4.51 29.42 -6.38
N ILE A 503 5.14 30.57 -6.22
CA ILE A 503 4.81 31.80 -6.96
C ILE A 503 5.07 31.61 -8.47
N VAL A 504 6.24 31.11 -8.85
CA VAL A 504 6.61 30.90 -10.25
C VAL A 504 5.70 29.87 -10.91
N GLU A 505 5.43 28.74 -10.26
CA GLU A 505 4.52 27.70 -10.76
C GLU A 505 3.07 28.22 -10.90
N ALA A 506 2.62 29.08 -9.98
CA ALA A 506 1.30 29.72 -10.09
C ALA A 506 1.20 30.64 -11.35
N HIS A 507 2.32 31.21 -11.81
CA HIS A 507 2.40 31.99 -13.05
C HIS A 507 2.56 31.12 -14.32
N GLY A 508 2.57 29.77 -14.19
CA GLY A 508 2.81 28.86 -15.30
C GLY A 508 4.28 28.71 -15.72
N GLY A 509 5.20 29.31 -14.96
CA GLY A 509 6.63 29.22 -15.16
C GLY A 509 7.27 27.99 -14.50
N ARG A 510 8.58 27.88 -14.68
CA ARG A 510 9.42 26.85 -14.02
C ARG A 510 10.57 27.53 -13.29
N ILE A 511 11.05 26.92 -12.17
CA ILE A 511 12.21 27.37 -11.39
C ILE A 511 13.20 26.24 -11.24
N TRP A 512 14.50 26.53 -11.31
CA TRP A 512 15.57 25.54 -11.12
C TRP A 512 16.82 26.20 -10.54
N ILE A 513 17.73 25.38 -10.02
CA ILE A 513 19.01 25.79 -9.44
C ILE A 513 20.13 24.98 -10.07
N GLU A 514 21.20 25.66 -10.49
CA GLU A 514 22.47 25.11 -10.92
C GLU A 514 23.54 25.56 -9.95
N SER A 515 24.28 24.62 -9.34
CA SER A 515 25.27 24.94 -8.32
C SER A 515 26.36 23.89 -8.24
N ARG A 516 27.57 24.34 -7.87
CA ARG A 516 28.67 23.46 -7.50
C ARG A 516 29.34 23.98 -6.22
N PRO A 517 29.76 23.10 -5.32
CA PRO A 517 30.48 23.49 -4.11
C PRO A 517 31.70 24.36 -4.45
N GLY A 518 31.78 25.55 -3.84
CA GLY A 518 32.88 26.51 -4.03
C GLY A 518 32.80 27.39 -5.29
N GLU A 519 31.87 27.13 -6.21
CA GLU A 519 31.72 27.91 -7.47
C GLU A 519 30.53 28.90 -7.42
N GLY A 520 29.67 28.80 -6.40
CA GLY A 520 28.46 29.62 -6.25
C GLY A 520 27.21 28.94 -6.76
N THR A 521 26.11 29.71 -6.88
CA THR A 521 24.80 29.22 -7.27
C THR A 521 24.15 30.13 -8.31
N THR A 522 23.50 29.52 -9.30
CA THR A 522 22.59 30.20 -10.22
C THR A 522 21.17 29.70 -9.99
N ALA A 523 20.31 30.55 -9.45
CA ALA A 523 18.87 30.28 -9.34
C ALA A 523 18.15 30.95 -10.51
N SER A 524 17.40 30.19 -11.29
CA SER A 524 16.72 30.68 -12.49
C SER A 524 15.24 30.33 -12.47
N PHE A 525 14.41 31.19 -13.02
CA PHE A 525 13.00 30.92 -13.26
C PHE A 525 12.52 31.52 -14.58
N SER A 526 11.46 30.95 -15.14
CA SER A 526 10.82 31.43 -16.36
C SER A 526 9.45 32.07 -16.07
N LEU A 527 9.09 33.06 -16.89
CA LEU A 527 7.77 33.67 -16.91
C LEU A 527 7.23 33.63 -18.35
N PRO A 528 5.94 33.24 -18.54
CA PRO A 528 5.35 33.21 -19.87
C PRO A 528 5.19 34.61 -20.46
N LEU A 529 5.27 34.70 -21.79
CA LEU A 529 5.05 35.93 -22.54
C LEU A 529 3.60 36.41 -22.37
N ALA A 530 3.38 37.74 -22.49
CA ALA A 530 2.11 38.38 -22.35
C ALA A 530 1.23 38.29 -23.63
#